data_f196d2ebd603b05268f28271946a9cdc
#
_entry.id   f196d2ebd603b05268f28271946a9cdc
#
_cell.length_a   1.000
_cell.length_b   1.000
_cell.length_c   1.000
_cell.angle_alpha   90.00
_cell.angle_beta   90.00
_cell.angle_gamma   90.00
#
_symmetry.space_group_name_H-M   'P 1'
#
loop_
_entity.id
_entity.type
_entity.pdbx_description
1 polymer ?
#
loop_
_entity_poly.entity_id
_entity_poly.type
_entity_poly.pdbx_seq_one_letter_code
_entity_poly.pdbx_strand_id
1 'polypeptide(L)'
;ILIISSCGGEKRYRIGVSQCSSDDWREKMNEEIKREILLHENVDVEIRSADDSSEKQISDIDYFVENGFEIIIVAPNEAETLTPKIKEVYEKGIPVVIFDRSINGDSYTARMGVDDVGLGRQASEYGRHLSGNHAKAIEIFGLRGSTPAEDRHKGFTEDFTSHGGEVVASVSGNWNQPDAMIVVDSLLRIYPDVDLIFAHNDRMAIGASEVARKLGRDNIKIIGIDAAPNIGIKAVADGVIDATFLYPTEGHRLIRLAMDVLKGGSFEKELRLPLSSAVDSTNADILLLQNETLLDETGKITKLKSQVDEYWERHSSQTTLFYASIVILLLLS
;
A
#
# COMPACT_ATOMS: atom_id res chain seq x y z
N ILE A 1 -12.42 55.08 5.02
CA ILE A 1 -12.97 53.76 4.60
C ILE A 1 -11.82 52.78 4.78
N LEU A 2 -11.85 52.04 5.89
CA LEU A 2 -10.95 50.91 6.10
C LEU A 2 -11.47 49.78 5.26
N ILE A 3 -10.79 49.47 4.16
CA ILE A 3 -10.97 48.18 3.44
C ILE A 3 -10.27 47.13 4.29
N ILE A 4 -11.03 46.43 5.12
CA ILE A 4 -10.58 45.18 5.73
C ILE A 4 -10.55 44.18 4.60
N SER A 5 -9.37 44.00 3.97
CA SER A 5 -9.13 42.88 3.10
C SER A 5 -9.25 41.61 3.96
N SER A 6 -10.37 40.93 3.85
CA SER A 6 -10.52 39.60 4.39
C SER A 6 -9.45 38.75 3.69
N CYS A 7 -8.38 38.44 4.40
CA CYS A 7 -7.53 37.28 4.04
C CYS A 7 -8.43 36.06 4.14
N GLY A 8 -9.12 35.74 3.04
CA GLY A 8 -9.71 34.42 2.87
C GLY A 8 -8.54 33.44 2.89
N GLY A 9 -8.31 32.78 4.01
CA GLY A 9 -7.37 31.65 4.06
C GLY A 9 -7.74 30.66 2.95
N GLU A 10 -6.74 30.14 2.25
CA GLU A 10 -6.99 29.08 1.26
C GLU A 10 -7.82 27.97 1.90
N LYS A 11 -8.79 27.47 1.16
CA LYS A 11 -9.63 26.35 1.62
C LYS A 11 -8.74 25.17 2.00
N ARG A 12 -8.84 24.70 3.25
CA ARG A 12 -8.11 23.55 3.74
C ARG A 12 -8.94 22.29 3.49
N TYR A 13 -8.34 21.30 2.86
CA TYR A 13 -8.98 20.02 2.52
C TYR A 13 -8.65 18.96 3.57
N ARG A 14 -9.64 18.20 3.97
CA ARG A 14 -9.48 17.08 4.92
C ARG A 14 -9.67 15.76 4.20
N ILE A 15 -8.62 14.94 4.17
CA ILE A 15 -8.57 13.63 3.51
C ILE A 15 -8.49 12.53 4.58
N GLY A 16 -9.47 11.62 4.61
CA GLY A 16 -9.41 10.42 5.43
C GLY A 16 -8.81 9.26 4.64
N VAL A 17 -7.87 8.54 5.23
CA VAL A 17 -7.27 7.32 4.65
C VAL A 17 -7.56 6.13 5.56
N SER A 18 -8.39 5.20 5.08
CA SER A 18 -8.75 3.96 5.77
C SER A 18 -7.94 2.80 5.21
N GLN A 19 -6.90 2.39 5.94
CA GLN A 19 -6.10 1.20 5.66
C GLN A 19 -6.75 -0.04 6.26
N CYS A 20 -6.74 -1.17 5.54
CA CYS A 20 -7.28 -2.43 6.06
C CYS A 20 -6.39 -3.06 7.14
N SER A 21 -5.08 -2.86 7.06
CA SER A 21 -4.07 -3.44 7.95
C SER A 21 -2.95 -2.45 8.25
N SER A 22 -2.04 -2.83 9.16
CA SER A 22 -0.76 -2.17 9.35
C SER A 22 0.36 -3.19 9.14
N ASP A 23 1.10 -3.02 8.05
CA ASP A 23 2.21 -3.88 7.65
C ASP A 23 3.26 -3.04 6.90
N ASP A 24 4.41 -3.65 6.59
CA ASP A 24 5.55 -2.95 5.98
C ASP A 24 5.20 -2.30 4.63
N TRP A 25 4.33 -2.93 3.83
CA TRP A 25 3.87 -2.37 2.57
C TRP A 25 3.00 -1.13 2.82
N ARG A 26 2.08 -1.21 3.79
CA ARG A 26 1.23 -0.08 4.22
C ARG A 26 2.05 1.04 4.85
N GLU A 27 3.06 0.71 5.63
CA GLU A 27 3.96 1.70 6.23
C GLU A 27 4.72 2.48 5.16
N LYS A 28 5.31 1.79 4.17
CA LYS A 28 5.93 2.44 3.01
C LYS A 28 4.97 3.39 2.29
N MET A 29 3.74 2.95 2.05
CA MET A 29 2.71 3.80 1.44
C MET A 29 2.38 5.02 2.29
N ASN A 30 2.24 4.85 3.61
CA ASN A 30 1.97 5.94 4.54
C ASN A 30 3.12 6.97 4.56
N GLU A 31 4.37 6.53 4.42
CA GLU A 31 5.52 7.41 4.28
C GLU A 31 5.48 8.21 2.98
N GLU A 32 5.08 7.59 1.87
CA GLU A 32 4.90 8.27 0.59
C GLU A 32 3.79 9.32 0.65
N ILE A 33 2.67 9.01 1.33
CA ILE A 33 1.58 9.94 1.62
C ILE A 33 2.12 11.13 2.43
N LYS A 34 2.81 10.87 3.53
CA LYS A 34 3.39 11.91 4.41
C LYS A 34 4.35 12.83 3.65
N ARG A 35 5.18 12.29 2.76
CA ARG A 35 6.08 13.09 1.92
C ARG A 35 5.32 13.99 0.95
N GLU A 36 4.28 13.47 0.28
CA GLU A 36 3.47 14.27 -0.64
C GLU A 36 2.76 15.42 0.08
N ILE A 37 2.24 15.19 1.28
CA ILE A 37 1.57 16.21 2.08
C ILE A 37 2.50 17.41 2.37
N LEU A 38 3.81 17.20 2.53
CA LEU A 38 4.77 18.28 2.73
C LEU A 38 4.79 19.30 1.58
N LEU A 39 4.28 18.94 0.41
CA LEU A 39 4.19 19.81 -0.77
C LEU A 39 2.85 20.57 -0.85
N HIS A 40 1.94 20.37 0.11
CA HIS A 40 0.60 20.94 0.11
C HIS A 40 0.34 21.65 1.43
N GLU A 41 0.25 22.99 1.43
CA GLU A 41 0.03 23.79 2.64
C GLU A 41 -1.41 23.74 3.17
N ASN A 42 -2.36 23.37 2.32
CA ASN A 42 -3.79 23.41 2.60
C ASN A 42 -4.45 22.03 2.65
N VAL A 43 -3.71 20.99 3.06
CA VAL A 43 -4.20 19.60 3.14
C VAL A 43 -3.94 19.04 4.53
N ASP A 44 -4.98 18.48 5.14
CA ASP A 44 -4.91 17.66 6.34
C ASP A 44 -5.24 16.22 5.98
N VAL A 45 -4.36 15.27 6.31
CA VAL A 45 -4.58 13.85 6.09
C VAL A 45 -4.56 13.11 7.42
N GLU A 46 -5.62 12.35 7.69
CA GLU A 46 -5.66 11.43 8.82
C GLU A 46 -5.68 9.99 8.29
N ILE A 47 -4.74 9.17 8.75
CA ILE A 47 -4.62 7.76 8.36
C ILE A 47 -5.05 6.90 9.55
N ARG A 48 -5.97 5.97 9.32
CA ARG A 48 -6.41 4.98 10.29
C ARG A 48 -6.20 3.57 9.76
N SER A 49 -5.72 2.66 10.62
CA SER A 49 -5.60 1.24 10.32
C SER A 49 -6.76 0.47 10.96
N ALA A 50 -7.36 -0.40 10.20
CA ALA A 50 -8.40 -1.30 10.68
C ALA A 50 -7.86 -2.55 11.38
N ASP A 51 -6.54 -2.79 11.30
CA ASP A 51 -5.86 -3.92 11.93
C ASP A 51 -6.53 -5.26 11.58
N ASP A 52 -6.81 -5.45 10.28
CA ASP A 52 -7.46 -6.63 9.68
C ASP A 52 -8.93 -6.87 10.12
N SER A 53 -9.59 -5.89 10.76
CA SER A 53 -11.01 -5.98 11.14
C SER A 53 -11.90 -5.13 10.22
N SER A 54 -12.80 -5.79 9.50
CA SER A 54 -13.79 -5.12 8.65
C SER A 54 -14.75 -4.25 9.47
N GLU A 55 -15.13 -4.67 10.68
CA GLU A 55 -15.99 -3.91 11.59
C GLU A 55 -15.31 -2.63 12.06
N LYS A 56 -14.01 -2.72 12.42
CA LYS A 56 -13.21 -1.55 12.78
C LYS A 56 -13.08 -0.60 11.60
N GLN A 57 -12.88 -1.14 10.39
CA GLN A 57 -12.78 -0.31 9.18
C GLN A 57 -14.07 0.45 8.90
N ILE A 58 -15.24 -0.18 9.07
CA ILE A 58 -16.55 0.49 8.97
C ILE A 58 -16.64 1.63 9.97
N SER A 59 -16.24 1.41 11.23
CA SER A 59 -16.23 2.44 12.27
C SER A 59 -15.27 3.60 11.95
N ASP A 60 -14.10 3.31 11.38
CA ASP A 60 -13.14 4.34 10.95
C ASP A 60 -13.68 5.17 9.77
N ILE A 61 -14.41 4.56 8.84
CA ILE A 61 -15.09 5.26 7.76
C ILE A 61 -16.21 6.16 8.31
N ASP A 62 -17.01 5.66 9.25
CA ASP A 62 -18.05 6.46 9.90
C ASP A 62 -17.45 7.66 10.62
N TYR A 63 -16.34 7.47 11.34
CA TYR A 63 -15.62 8.57 11.96
C TYR A 63 -15.21 9.66 10.95
N PHE A 64 -14.70 9.29 9.80
CA PHE A 64 -14.35 10.28 8.76
C PHE A 64 -15.57 11.05 8.27
N VAL A 65 -16.70 10.36 8.03
CA VAL A 65 -17.95 10.98 7.61
C VAL A 65 -18.47 11.96 8.67
N GLU A 66 -18.54 11.53 9.93
CA GLU A 66 -19.08 12.33 11.04
C GLU A 66 -18.20 13.55 11.37
N ASN A 67 -16.89 13.45 11.13
CA ASN A 67 -15.96 14.55 11.37
C ASN A 67 -15.72 15.44 10.14
N GLY A 68 -16.53 15.29 9.08
CA GLY A 68 -16.56 16.20 7.93
C GLY A 68 -15.31 16.13 7.06
N PHE A 69 -14.73 14.94 6.86
CA PHE A 69 -13.72 14.72 5.85
C PHE A 69 -14.33 14.84 4.46
N GLU A 70 -13.66 15.54 3.55
CA GLU A 70 -14.22 15.91 2.25
C GLU A 70 -14.03 14.83 1.19
N ILE A 71 -13.11 13.90 1.43
CA ILE A 71 -12.85 12.71 0.62
C ILE A 71 -12.33 11.58 1.51
N ILE A 72 -12.71 10.37 1.20
CA ILE A 72 -12.24 9.19 1.92
C ILE A 72 -11.54 8.26 0.94
N ILE A 73 -10.31 7.89 1.25
CA ILE A 73 -9.50 6.92 0.53
C ILE A 73 -9.58 5.60 1.29
N VAL A 74 -9.93 4.51 0.62
CA VAL A 74 -10.18 3.22 1.29
C VAL A 74 -9.44 2.10 0.57
N ALA A 75 -8.65 1.32 1.35
CA ALA A 75 -8.23 -0.03 0.98
C ALA A 75 -9.15 -1.03 1.68
N PRO A 76 -10.18 -1.58 1.04
CA PRO A 76 -11.17 -2.42 1.73
C PRO A 76 -10.53 -3.70 2.28
N ASN A 77 -10.83 -4.07 3.52
CA ASN A 77 -10.33 -5.33 4.08
C ASN A 77 -10.89 -6.53 3.30
N GLU A 78 -12.22 -6.60 3.19
CA GLU A 78 -12.95 -7.60 2.41
C GLU A 78 -13.98 -6.90 1.52
N ALA A 79 -14.04 -7.29 0.25
CA ALA A 79 -14.90 -6.64 -0.72
C ALA A 79 -16.40 -6.73 -0.35
N GLU A 80 -16.87 -7.91 0.07
CA GLU A 80 -18.28 -8.14 0.37
C GLU A 80 -18.74 -7.31 1.57
N THR A 81 -17.96 -7.31 2.65
CA THR A 81 -18.28 -6.65 3.92
C THR A 81 -18.23 -5.12 3.80
N LEU A 82 -17.24 -4.58 3.05
CA LEU A 82 -17.04 -3.13 2.95
C LEU A 82 -17.89 -2.46 1.88
N THR A 83 -18.31 -3.20 0.84
CA THR A 83 -19.09 -2.62 -0.28
C THR A 83 -20.33 -1.86 0.18
N PRO A 84 -21.20 -2.36 1.10
CA PRO A 84 -22.39 -1.62 1.53
C PRO A 84 -22.06 -0.28 2.19
N LYS A 85 -21.02 -0.23 3.03
CA LYS A 85 -20.60 1.00 3.71
C LYS A 85 -20.00 2.02 2.74
N ILE A 86 -19.15 1.59 1.84
CA ILE A 86 -18.53 2.45 0.83
C ILE A 86 -19.61 3.03 -0.11
N LYS A 87 -20.56 2.21 -0.53
CA LYS A 87 -21.70 2.66 -1.33
C LYS A 87 -22.54 3.70 -0.60
N GLU A 88 -22.85 3.49 0.68
CA GLU A 88 -23.57 4.46 1.51
C GLU A 88 -22.88 5.83 1.52
N VAL A 89 -21.54 5.85 1.74
CA VAL A 89 -20.75 7.07 1.76
C VAL A 89 -20.75 7.77 0.38
N TYR A 90 -20.56 7.00 -0.67
CA TYR A 90 -20.57 7.50 -2.05
C TYR A 90 -21.93 8.11 -2.43
N GLU A 91 -23.05 7.45 -2.06
CA GLU A 91 -24.41 7.94 -2.30
C GLU A 91 -24.76 9.20 -1.48
N LYS A 92 -24.08 9.45 -0.35
CA LYS A 92 -24.16 10.71 0.38
C LYS A 92 -23.42 11.86 -0.32
N GLY A 93 -22.78 11.61 -1.45
CA GLY A 93 -22.05 12.61 -2.23
C GLY A 93 -20.63 12.91 -1.70
N ILE A 94 -20.10 12.09 -0.79
CA ILE A 94 -18.72 12.18 -0.36
C ILE A 94 -17.87 11.39 -1.36
N PRO A 95 -16.89 12.02 -2.02
CA PRO A 95 -15.98 11.30 -2.92
C PRO A 95 -15.25 10.17 -2.21
N VAL A 96 -15.21 9.01 -2.85
CA VAL A 96 -14.46 7.84 -2.36
C VAL A 96 -13.44 7.43 -3.39
N VAL A 97 -12.19 7.30 -2.97
CA VAL A 97 -11.10 6.73 -3.78
C VAL A 97 -10.76 5.35 -3.22
N ILE A 98 -10.89 4.35 -4.07
CA ILE A 98 -10.51 2.97 -3.75
C ILE A 98 -9.06 2.76 -4.19
N PHE A 99 -8.25 2.09 -3.38
CA PHE A 99 -6.89 1.74 -3.77
C PHE A 99 -6.51 0.34 -3.33
N ASP A 100 -5.49 -0.23 -4.01
CA ASP A 100 -4.99 -1.59 -3.78
C ASP A 100 -6.10 -2.64 -3.97
N ARG A 101 -6.93 -2.85 -2.97
CA ARG A 101 -8.07 -3.77 -2.98
C ARG A 101 -9.30 -3.10 -3.60
N SER A 102 -10.26 -3.89 -4.05
CA SER A 102 -11.49 -3.41 -4.69
C SER A 102 -12.73 -3.74 -3.87
N ILE A 103 -13.87 -3.20 -4.32
CA ILE A 103 -15.21 -3.50 -3.82
C ILE A 103 -16.04 -4.22 -4.90
N ASN A 104 -17.20 -4.73 -4.54
CA ASN A 104 -18.17 -5.24 -5.49
C ASN A 104 -18.92 -4.06 -6.13
N GLY A 105 -18.87 -3.97 -7.47
CA GLY A 105 -19.48 -2.86 -8.21
C GLY A 105 -18.58 -1.64 -8.38
N ASP A 106 -19.17 -0.48 -8.65
CA ASP A 106 -18.50 0.72 -9.11
C ASP A 106 -18.91 2.01 -8.35
N SER A 107 -19.37 1.85 -7.11
CA SER A 107 -19.80 2.94 -6.22
C SER A 107 -18.59 3.65 -5.60
N TYR A 108 -17.75 4.26 -6.43
CA TYR A 108 -16.58 5.06 -6.06
C TYR A 108 -16.30 6.15 -7.10
N THR A 109 -15.58 7.18 -6.68
CA THR A 109 -15.19 8.31 -7.55
C THR A 109 -14.03 7.93 -8.45
N ALA A 110 -12.99 7.31 -7.89
CA ALA A 110 -11.84 6.79 -8.62
C ALA A 110 -11.25 5.56 -7.93
N ARG A 111 -10.52 4.76 -8.69
CA ARG A 111 -9.78 3.60 -8.17
C ARG A 111 -8.34 3.62 -8.70
N MET A 112 -7.40 3.32 -7.80
CA MET A 112 -6.00 3.10 -8.14
C MET A 112 -5.58 1.70 -7.72
N GLY A 113 -5.07 0.89 -8.62
CA GLY A 113 -4.68 -0.49 -8.31
C GLY A 113 -3.87 -1.15 -9.41
N VAL A 114 -3.43 -2.36 -9.13
CA VAL A 114 -2.61 -3.22 -10.00
C VAL A 114 -3.50 -4.26 -10.69
N ASP A 115 -3.01 -4.86 -11.77
CA ASP A 115 -3.58 -6.09 -12.35
C ASP A 115 -3.07 -7.31 -11.58
N ASP A 116 -3.76 -7.68 -10.50
CA ASP A 116 -3.36 -8.81 -9.66
C ASP A 116 -3.51 -10.17 -10.37
N VAL A 117 -4.41 -10.30 -11.35
CA VAL A 117 -4.47 -11.50 -12.21
C VAL A 117 -3.20 -11.61 -13.05
N GLY A 118 -2.79 -10.49 -13.67
CA GLY A 118 -1.54 -10.41 -14.41
C GLY A 118 -0.32 -10.69 -13.54
N LEU A 119 -0.31 -10.21 -12.30
CA LEU A 119 0.76 -10.46 -11.33
C LEU A 119 0.84 -11.95 -10.92
N GLY A 120 -0.30 -12.59 -10.66
CA GLY A 120 -0.37 -14.03 -10.41
C GLY A 120 0.16 -14.84 -11.58
N ARG A 121 -0.15 -14.42 -12.82
CA ARG A 121 0.38 -15.04 -14.04
C ARG A 121 1.90 -14.88 -14.16
N GLN A 122 2.44 -13.68 -13.85
CA GLN A 122 3.90 -13.46 -13.80
C GLN A 122 4.58 -14.35 -12.74
N ALA A 123 3.95 -14.49 -11.56
CA ALA A 123 4.46 -15.37 -10.51
C ALA A 123 4.48 -16.84 -10.96
N SER A 124 3.47 -17.29 -11.71
CA SER A 124 3.45 -18.62 -12.33
C SER A 124 4.59 -18.81 -13.34
N GLU A 125 4.74 -17.88 -14.27
CA GLU A 125 5.79 -17.92 -15.30
C GLU A 125 7.19 -18.01 -14.67
N TYR A 126 7.44 -17.15 -13.68
CA TYR A 126 8.73 -17.12 -12.97
C TYR A 126 8.93 -18.39 -12.12
N GLY A 127 7.88 -18.86 -11.43
CA GLY A 127 7.91 -20.10 -10.66
C GLY A 127 8.27 -21.31 -11.54
N ARG A 128 7.68 -21.41 -12.75
CA ARG A 128 8.05 -22.45 -13.73
C ARG A 128 9.47 -22.32 -14.25
N HIS A 129 9.97 -21.09 -14.38
CA HIS A 129 11.38 -20.85 -14.75
C HIS A 129 12.33 -21.42 -13.67
N LEU A 130 12.00 -21.28 -12.38
CA LEU A 130 12.82 -21.77 -11.27
C LEU A 130 12.71 -23.28 -11.04
N SER A 131 11.51 -23.86 -11.20
CA SER A 131 11.20 -25.22 -10.76
C SER A 131 10.85 -26.18 -11.90
N GLY A 132 10.68 -25.68 -13.13
CA GLY A 132 10.28 -26.46 -14.29
C GLY A 132 8.77 -26.47 -14.56
N ASN A 133 8.40 -26.81 -15.81
CA ASN A 133 7.00 -26.76 -16.25
C ASN A 133 6.08 -27.79 -15.59
N HIS A 134 6.62 -28.89 -15.09
CA HIS A 134 5.86 -29.97 -14.45
C HIS A 134 6.00 -29.97 -12.93
N ALA A 135 6.37 -28.83 -12.37
CA ALA A 135 6.57 -28.67 -10.94
C ALA A 135 5.26 -28.81 -10.16
N LYS A 136 5.38 -29.31 -8.93
CA LYS A 136 4.31 -29.30 -7.94
C LYS A 136 4.43 -28.07 -7.06
N ALA A 137 3.39 -27.26 -6.98
CA ALA A 137 3.35 -26.05 -6.21
C ALA A 137 2.37 -26.11 -5.04
N ILE A 138 2.78 -25.57 -3.91
CA ILE A 138 1.89 -25.12 -2.83
C ILE A 138 1.68 -23.63 -3.00
N GLU A 139 0.44 -23.18 -2.93
CA GLU A 139 0.06 -21.79 -2.89
C GLU A 139 -0.34 -21.40 -1.48
N ILE A 140 0.33 -20.37 -0.92
CA ILE A 140 -0.05 -19.76 0.35
C ILE A 140 -0.85 -18.52 0.02
N PHE A 141 -2.16 -18.68 0.10
CA PHE A 141 -3.16 -17.68 -0.25
C PHE A 141 -3.19 -16.55 0.78
N GLY A 142 -3.51 -15.33 0.35
CA GLY A 142 -3.73 -14.22 1.28
C GLY A 142 -5.03 -14.36 2.09
N LEU A 143 -5.61 -13.25 2.50
CA LEU A 143 -6.92 -13.24 3.17
C LEU A 143 -8.02 -13.57 2.16
N ARG A 144 -8.83 -14.56 2.43
CA ARG A 144 -10.01 -14.90 1.64
C ARG A 144 -10.99 -13.71 1.61
N GLY A 145 -11.55 -13.42 0.42
CA GLY A 145 -12.45 -12.28 0.22
C GLY A 145 -11.74 -10.95 -0.06
N SER A 146 -10.42 -10.88 0.04
CA SER A 146 -9.66 -9.74 -0.46
C SER A 146 -9.37 -9.91 -1.95
N THR A 147 -9.67 -8.88 -2.76
CA THR A 147 -9.56 -8.98 -4.21
C THR A 147 -8.16 -9.32 -4.72
N PRO A 148 -7.03 -8.77 -4.18
CA PRO A 148 -5.71 -9.18 -4.64
C PRO A 148 -5.43 -10.68 -4.42
N ALA A 149 -5.92 -11.26 -3.32
CA ALA A 149 -5.71 -12.68 -3.07
C ALA A 149 -6.47 -13.55 -4.07
N GLU A 150 -7.74 -13.24 -4.33
CA GLU A 150 -8.55 -13.98 -5.30
C GLU A 150 -7.99 -13.84 -6.74
N ASP A 151 -7.56 -12.65 -7.11
CA ASP A 151 -7.03 -12.36 -8.44
C ASP A 151 -5.63 -12.99 -8.66
N ARG A 152 -4.72 -12.92 -7.67
CA ARG A 152 -3.41 -13.60 -7.72
C ARG A 152 -3.59 -15.12 -7.85
N HIS A 153 -4.50 -15.70 -7.04
CA HIS A 153 -4.86 -17.10 -7.13
C HIS A 153 -5.31 -17.49 -8.54
N LYS A 154 -6.26 -16.74 -9.09
CA LYS A 154 -6.77 -16.96 -10.43
C LYS A 154 -5.65 -16.95 -11.46
N GLY A 155 -4.86 -15.87 -11.46
CA GLY A 155 -3.77 -15.71 -12.42
C GLY A 155 -2.71 -16.79 -12.33
N PHE A 156 -2.30 -17.13 -11.10
CA PHE A 156 -1.30 -18.17 -10.87
C PHE A 156 -1.80 -19.55 -11.25
N THR A 157 -2.95 -19.99 -10.73
CA THR A 157 -3.45 -21.35 -10.93
C THR A 157 -3.83 -21.63 -12.37
N GLU A 158 -4.50 -20.69 -13.06
CA GLU A 158 -4.87 -20.85 -14.47
C GLU A 158 -3.62 -20.98 -15.35
N ASP A 159 -2.62 -20.12 -15.17
CA ASP A 159 -1.40 -20.15 -15.97
C ASP A 159 -0.53 -21.35 -15.63
N PHE A 160 -0.30 -21.65 -14.35
CA PHE A 160 0.57 -22.72 -13.89
C PHE A 160 0.08 -24.10 -14.38
N THR A 161 -1.22 -24.35 -14.23
CA THR A 161 -1.82 -25.63 -14.65
C THR A 161 -1.91 -25.78 -16.16
N SER A 162 -2.18 -24.68 -16.89
CA SER A 162 -2.24 -24.71 -18.36
C SER A 162 -0.89 -25.06 -19.02
N HIS A 163 0.21 -24.84 -18.29
CA HIS A 163 1.57 -25.17 -18.75
C HIS A 163 2.11 -26.48 -18.17
N GLY A 164 1.26 -27.29 -17.53
CA GLY A 164 1.62 -28.63 -17.05
C GLY A 164 2.07 -28.71 -15.60
N GLY A 165 2.07 -27.62 -14.86
CA GLY A 165 2.30 -27.60 -13.41
C GLY A 165 1.08 -28.13 -12.64
N GLU A 166 1.29 -28.53 -11.40
CA GLU A 166 0.25 -29.00 -10.50
C GLU A 166 0.23 -28.16 -9.22
N VAL A 167 -0.91 -27.49 -8.91
CA VAL A 167 -1.11 -26.85 -7.61
C VAL A 167 -1.70 -27.88 -6.65
N VAL A 168 -0.85 -28.49 -5.83
CA VAL A 168 -1.24 -29.61 -4.94
C VAL A 168 -2.02 -29.13 -3.71
N ALA A 169 -1.86 -27.88 -3.31
CA ALA A 169 -2.62 -27.25 -2.23
C ALA A 169 -2.67 -25.73 -2.39
N SER A 170 -3.80 -25.13 -1.99
CA SER A 170 -3.98 -23.69 -1.88
C SER A 170 -4.66 -23.37 -0.53
N VAL A 171 -3.90 -22.84 0.42
CA VAL A 171 -4.35 -22.62 1.81
C VAL A 171 -4.02 -21.19 2.25
N SER A 172 -4.96 -20.55 2.98
CA SER A 172 -4.77 -19.16 3.44
C SER A 172 -3.73 -19.09 4.56
N GLY A 173 -2.78 -18.15 4.40
CA GLY A 173 -1.86 -17.68 5.44
C GLY A 173 -2.24 -16.28 5.94
N ASN A 174 -3.44 -15.77 5.60
CA ASN A 174 -4.05 -14.54 6.12
C ASN A 174 -3.12 -13.31 6.08
N TRP A 175 -2.27 -13.20 5.05
CA TRP A 175 -1.27 -12.15 4.87
C TRP A 175 -0.17 -12.08 5.95
N ASN A 176 -0.10 -13.04 6.88
CA ASN A 176 0.87 -12.99 7.97
C ASN A 176 1.80 -14.20 8.03
N GLN A 177 2.99 -13.99 8.58
CA GLN A 177 4.02 -15.02 8.68
C GLN A 177 3.65 -16.17 9.63
N PRO A 178 3.10 -15.94 10.85
CA PRO A 178 2.77 -17.03 11.76
C PRO A 178 1.75 -18.02 11.19
N ASP A 179 0.68 -17.55 10.55
CA ASP A 179 -0.33 -18.42 9.94
C ASP A 179 0.26 -19.21 8.78
N ALA A 180 1.09 -18.56 7.94
CA ALA A 180 1.80 -19.23 6.85
C ALA A 180 2.70 -20.34 7.37
N MET A 181 3.44 -20.14 8.47
CA MET A 181 4.29 -21.16 9.07
C MET A 181 3.49 -22.38 9.53
N ILE A 182 2.32 -22.18 10.15
CA ILE A 182 1.46 -23.27 10.61
C ILE A 182 0.97 -24.12 9.43
N VAL A 183 0.47 -23.46 8.36
CA VAL A 183 -0.06 -24.19 7.22
C VAL A 183 1.02 -24.88 6.42
N VAL A 184 2.19 -24.24 6.25
CA VAL A 184 3.33 -24.81 5.51
C VAL A 184 3.92 -26.03 6.23
N ASP A 185 4.06 -26.01 7.59
CA ASP A 185 4.54 -27.18 8.33
C ASP A 185 3.64 -28.41 8.07
N SER A 186 2.34 -28.20 8.06
CA SER A 186 1.38 -29.28 7.77
C SER A 186 1.47 -29.75 6.32
N LEU A 187 1.51 -28.82 5.36
CA LEU A 187 1.49 -29.14 3.94
C LEU A 187 2.77 -29.84 3.48
N LEU A 188 3.94 -29.46 3.96
CA LEU A 188 5.22 -30.08 3.59
C LEU A 188 5.37 -31.51 4.12
N ARG A 189 4.60 -31.90 5.15
CA ARG A 189 4.51 -33.29 5.62
C ARG A 189 3.57 -34.14 4.75
N ILE A 190 2.54 -33.52 4.18
CA ILE A 190 1.56 -34.19 3.32
C ILE A 190 2.08 -34.35 1.89
N TYR A 191 2.78 -33.31 1.39
CA TYR A 191 3.30 -33.24 0.03
C TYR A 191 4.84 -33.23 0.02
N PRO A 192 5.49 -34.41 0.12
CA PRO A 192 6.94 -34.50 0.24
C PRO A 192 7.71 -34.17 -1.06
N ASP A 193 7.04 -34.08 -2.18
CA ASP A 193 7.59 -33.89 -3.52
C ASP A 193 7.28 -32.53 -4.14
N VAL A 194 6.98 -31.53 -3.28
CA VAL A 194 6.76 -30.14 -3.70
C VAL A 194 8.07 -29.50 -4.16
N ASP A 195 8.00 -28.80 -5.29
CA ASP A 195 9.12 -28.09 -5.94
C ASP A 195 9.07 -26.57 -5.73
N LEU A 196 7.86 -26.01 -5.57
CA LEU A 196 7.60 -24.56 -5.51
C LEU A 196 6.62 -24.23 -4.39
N ILE A 197 6.90 -23.14 -3.66
CA ILE A 197 5.91 -22.46 -2.83
C ILE A 197 5.72 -21.05 -3.39
N PHE A 198 4.50 -20.74 -3.80
CA PHE A 198 4.08 -19.39 -4.13
C PHE A 198 3.28 -18.80 -2.97
N ALA A 199 3.78 -17.76 -2.35
CA ALA A 199 3.07 -17.01 -1.31
C ALA A 199 2.59 -15.67 -1.85
N HIS A 200 1.35 -15.30 -1.52
CA HIS A 200 0.75 -14.06 -2.02
C HIS A 200 1.38 -12.79 -1.44
N ASN A 201 2.25 -12.91 -0.41
CA ASN A 201 3.12 -11.81 0.00
C ASN A 201 4.44 -12.32 0.61
N ASP A 202 5.39 -11.39 0.81
CA ASP A 202 6.74 -11.71 1.28
C ASP A 202 6.78 -12.23 2.71
N ARG A 203 5.92 -11.72 3.61
CA ARG A 203 5.88 -12.20 5.00
C ARG A 203 5.51 -13.68 5.05
N MET A 204 4.53 -14.10 4.26
CA MET A 204 4.16 -15.51 4.16
C MET A 204 5.26 -16.35 3.47
N ALA A 205 5.92 -15.79 2.44
CA ALA A 205 7.05 -16.46 1.77
C ALA A 205 8.24 -16.70 2.73
N ILE A 206 8.56 -15.72 3.56
CA ILE A 206 9.59 -15.84 4.60
C ILE A 206 9.21 -16.92 5.62
N GLY A 207 7.96 -16.93 6.09
CA GLY A 207 7.46 -17.97 6.98
C GLY A 207 7.53 -19.36 6.37
N ALA A 208 7.20 -19.48 5.08
CA ALA A 208 7.33 -20.74 4.33
C ALA A 208 8.81 -21.20 4.26
N SER A 209 9.73 -20.27 4.00
CA SER A 209 11.17 -20.56 3.97
C SER A 209 11.72 -21.03 5.30
N GLU A 210 11.33 -20.38 6.41
CA GLU A 210 11.75 -20.80 7.75
C GLU A 210 11.32 -22.24 8.05
N VAL A 211 10.10 -22.61 7.69
CA VAL A 211 9.59 -23.96 7.89
C VAL A 211 10.28 -24.97 6.97
N ALA A 212 10.44 -24.64 5.68
CA ALA A 212 11.13 -25.51 4.72
C ALA A 212 12.55 -25.84 5.19
N ARG A 213 13.32 -24.83 5.60
CA ARG A 213 14.68 -25.01 6.14
C ARG A 213 14.69 -25.86 7.41
N LYS A 214 13.78 -25.62 8.35
CA LYS A 214 13.65 -26.41 9.58
C LYS A 214 13.38 -27.89 9.29
N LEU A 215 12.70 -28.20 8.20
CA LEU A 215 12.41 -29.55 7.75
C LEU A 215 13.49 -30.12 6.82
N GLY A 216 14.59 -29.40 6.56
CA GLY A 216 15.66 -29.82 5.66
C GLY A 216 15.24 -29.83 4.18
N ARG A 217 14.31 -28.96 3.78
CA ARG A 217 13.74 -28.86 2.45
C ARG A 217 14.24 -27.60 1.70
N ASP A 218 15.56 -27.34 1.77
CA ASP A 218 16.18 -26.15 1.16
C ASP A 218 16.15 -26.14 -0.38
N ASN A 219 15.75 -27.25 -1.00
CA ASN A 219 15.62 -27.36 -2.44
C ASN A 219 14.32 -26.77 -3.01
N ILE A 220 13.33 -26.51 -2.16
CA ILE A 220 12.05 -25.93 -2.58
C ILE A 220 12.27 -24.48 -2.99
N LYS A 221 11.77 -24.11 -4.18
CA LYS A 221 11.76 -22.71 -4.64
C LYS A 221 10.65 -21.93 -3.96
N ILE A 222 10.94 -20.74 -3.49
CA ILE A 222 9.97 -19.93 -2.74
C ILE A 222 9.93 -18.52 -3.32
N ILE A 223 8.73 -18.11 -3.74
CA ILE A 223 8.48 -16.79 -4.31
C ILE A 223 7.37 -16.06 -3.55
N GLY A 224 7.56 -14.75 -3.39
CA GLY A 224 6.62 -13.83 -2.73
C GLY A 224 6.16 -12.71 -3.64
N ILE A 225 5.39 -11.80 -3.06
CA ILE A 225 4.96 -10.54 -3.68
C ILE A 225 5.07 -9.46 -2.61
N ASP A 226 5.26 -8.24 -2.98
CA ASP A 226 5.33 -6.91 -2.35
C ASP A 226 6.67 -6.24 -2.62
N ALA A 227 7.78 -6.97 -2.49
CA ALA A 227 9.14 -6.45 -2.60
C ALA A 227 9.35 -5.18 -1.76
N ALA A 228 8.80 -5.18 -0.52
CA ALA A 228 9.12 -4.14 0.43
C ALA A 228 10.63 -4.20 0.75
N PRO A 229 11.36 -3.06 0.72
CA PRO A 229 12.82 -3.08 0.80
C PRO A 229 13.39 -3.82 2.00
N ASN A 230 12.86 -3.58 3.19
CA ASN A 230 13.37 -4.17 4.44
C ASN A 230 12.86 -5.61 4.68
N ILE A 231 11.94 -6.12 3.88
CA ILE A 231 11.34 -7.44 4.02
C ILE A 231 11.65 -8.27 2.77
N GLY A 232 10.91 -8.09 1.67
CA GLY A 232 11.00 -8.94 0.49
C GLY A 232 12.31 -8.81 -0.26
N ILE A 233 12.74 -7.57 -0.59
CA ILE A 233 14.01 -7.37 -1.31
C ILE A 233 15.19 -7.85 -0.46
N LYS A 234 15.16 -7.53 0.85
CA LYS A 234 16.20 -8.01 1.78
C LYS A 234 16.18 -9.53 1.90
N ALA A 235 15.03 -10.16 1.97
CA ALA A 235 14.91 -11.63 2.03
C ALA A 235 15.49 -12.31 0.78
N VAL A 236 15.34 -11.70 -0.39
CA VAL A 236 15.97 -12.16 -1.63
C VAL A 236 17.49 -11.96 -1.58
N ALA A 237 17.97 -10.78 -1.20
CA ALA A 237 19.40 -10.49 -1.09
C ALA A 237 20.11 -11.43 -0.10
N ASP A 238 19.45 -11.75 1.03
CA ASP A 238 19.96 -12.67 2.05
C ASP A 238 19.79 -14.17 1.63
N GLY A 239 19.17 -14.46 0.49
CA GLY A 239 18.90 -15.82 0.01
C GLY A 239 17.86 -16.56 0.87
N VAL A 240 16.95 -15.85 1.52
CA VAL A 240 15.86 -16.43 2.31
C VAL A 240 14.74 -16.94 1.40
N ILE A 241 14.40 -16.19 0.37
CA ILE A 241 13.46 -16.56 -0.70
C ILE A 241 14.14 -16.38 -2.06
N ASP A 242 13.66 -17.08 -3.10
CA ASP A 242 14.28 -17.06 -4.42
C ASP A 242 13.93 -15.79 -5.22
N ALA A 243 12.71 -15.29 -5.07
CA ALA A 243 12.27 -14.05 -5.73
C ALA A 243 11.04 -13.44 -5.05
N THR A 244 10.82 -12.17 -5.34
CA THR A 244 9.58 -11.44 -5.04
C THR A 244 9.21 -10.53 -6.22
N PHE A 245 8.01 -9.97 -6.22
CA PHE A 245 7.54 -9.04 -7.25
C PHE A 245 7.23 -7.68 -6.64
N LEU A 246 7.76 -6.61 -7.25
CA LEU A 246 7.42 -5.25 -6.82
C LEU A 246 5.92 -5.02 -6.96
N TYR A 247 5.28 -4.70 -5.85
CA TYR A 247 3.90 -4.26 -5.78
C TYR A 247 3.89 -2.77 -5.43
N PRO A 248 3.56 -1.89 -6.40
CA PRO A 248 3.74 -0.45 -6.21
C PRO A 248 2.77 0.11 -5.16
N THR A 249 3.28 0.91 -4.24
CA THR A 249 2.50 1.59 -3.20
C THR A 249 1.88 2.89 -3.71
N GLU A 250 2.67 3.75 -4.37
CA GLU A 250 2.26 4.98 -5.05
C GLU A 250 1.42 5.95 -4.18
N GLY A 251 1.69 6.00 -2.88
CA GLY A 251 0.96 6.85 -1.93
C GLY A 251 0.94 8.34 -2.30
N HIS A 252 2.01 8.82 -2.93
CA HIS A 252 2.07 10.19 -3.44
C HIS A 252 1.08 10.45 -4.59
N ARG A 253 0.90 9.48 -5.51
CA ARG A 253 -0.08 9.60 -6.60
C ARG A 253 -1.51 9.51 -6.08
N LEU A 254 -1.73 8.75 -5.02
CA LEU A 254 -3.02 8.63 -4.37
C LEU A 254 -3.49 9.97 -3.79
N ILE A 255 -2.59 10.71 -3.11
CA ILE A 255 -2.90 12.06 -2.62
C ILE A 255 -3.14 13.05 -3.76
N ARG A 256 -2.33 13.01 -4.83
CA ARG A 256 -2.56 13.85 -6.02
C ARG A 256 -3.93 13.57 -6.65
N LEU A 257 -4.29 12.30 -6.80
CA LEU A 257 -5.61 11.89 -7.31
C LEU A 257 -6.74 12.45 -6.43
N ALA A 258 -6.61 12.33 -5.11
CA ALA A 258 -7.58 12.89 -4.17
C ALA A 258 -7.70 14.41 -4.29
N MET A 259 -6.59 15.11 -4.47
CA MET A 259 -6.58 16.56 -4.68
C MET A 259 -7.20 16.98 -6.01
N ASP A 260 -6.95 16.21 -7.09
CA ASP A 260 -7.59 16.47 -8.38
C ASP A 260 -9.12 16.31 -8.28
N VAL A 261 -9.59 15.28 -7.59
CA VAL A 261 -11.03 15.10 -7.30
C VAL A 261 -11.58 16.29 -6.51
N LEU A 262 -10.93 16.70 -5.43
CA LEU A 262 -11.40 17.79 -4.55
C LEU A 262 -11.40 19.16 -5.23
N LYS A 263 -10.45 19.40 -6.14
CA LYS A 263 -10.33 20.66 -6.89
C LYS A 263 -11.17 20.68 -8.17
N GLY A 264 -11.86 19.57 -8.50
CA GLY A 264 -12.61 19.44 -9.76
C GLY A 264 -11.69 19.38 -11.00
N GLY A 265 -10.48 18.89 -10.82
CA GLY A 265 -9.52 18.63 -11.90
C GLY A 265 -9.90 17.43 -12.76
N SER A 266 -9.10 17.18 -13.80
CA SER A 266 -9.28 15.99 -14.64
C SER A 266 -8.55 14.79 -14.01
N PHE A 267 -9.23 13.66 -13.91
CA PHE A 267 -8.66 12.40 -13.40
C PHE A 267 -9.26 11.20 -14.15
N GLU A 268 -8.52 10.09 -14.12
CA GLU A 268 -9.01 8.81 -14.63
C GLU A 268 -9.79 8.09 -13.52
N LYS A 269 -11.00 7.57 -13.84
CA LYS A 269 -11.77 6.78 -12.88
C LYS A 269 -11.03 5.50 -12.48
N GLU A 270 -10.31 4.87 -13.41
CA GLU A 270 -9.52 3.64 -13.21
C GLU A 270 -8.05 3.92 -13.52
N LEU A 271 -7.28 4.23 -12.49
CA LEU A 271 -5.84 4.42 -12.60
C LEU A 271 -5.13 3.08 -12.39
N ARG A 272 -4.71 2.43 -13.46
CA ARG A 272 -3.96 1.18 -13.40
C ARG A 272 -2.47 1.45 -13.24
N LEU A 273 -1.89 0.86 -12.20
CA LEU A 273 -0.46 0.87 -11.98
C LEU A 273 0.21 -0.23 -12.81
N PRO A 274 1.42 0.01 -13.35
CA PRO A 274 2.11 -0.98 -14.15
C PRO A 274 2.53 -2.18 -13.31
N LEU A 275 2.53 -3.36 -13.93
CA LEU A 275 3.19 -4.54 -13.39
C LEU A 275 4.71 -4.36 -13.47
N SER A 276 5.43 -4.92 -12.52
CA SER A 276 6.88 -4.87 -12.48
C SER A 276 7.51 -6.23 -12.76
N SER A 277 8.83 -6.22 -12.95
CA SER A 277 9.64 -7.42 -13.07
C SER A 277 9.84 -8.09 -11.71
N ALA A 278 10.24 -9.36 -11.73
CA ALA A 278 10.70 -10.05 -10.53
C ALA A 278 11.94 -9.38 -9.94
N VAL A 279 12.01 -9.41 -8.62
CA VAL A 279 13.21 -9.12 -7.85
C VAL A 279 13.83 -10.45 -7.45
N ASP A 280 15.05 -10.68 -7.89
CA ASP A 280 15.84 -11.87 -7.58
C ASP A 280 17.27 -11.50 -7.17
N SER A 281 18.13 -12.48 -7.00
CA SER A 281 19.54 -12.27 -6.59
C SER A 281 20.36 -11.41 -7.56
N THR A 282 19.89 -11.19 -8.79
CA THR A 282 20.62 -10.39 -9.80
C THR A 282 20.35 -8.89 -9.65
N ASN A 283 19.25 -8.48 -9.03
CA ASN A 283 18.84 -7.08 -8.93
C ASN A 283 18.49 -6.60 -7.51
N ALA A 284 18.39 -7.48 -6.53
CA ALA A 284 18.00 -7.13 -5.16
C ALA A 284 18.94 -6.08 -4.53
N ASP A 285 20.26 -6.25 -4.63
CA ASP A 285 21.24 -5.35 -4.01
C ASP A 285 21.15 -3.92 -4.57
N ILE A 286 20.96 -3.77 -5.90
CA ILE A 286 20.84 -2.44 -6.49
C ILE A 286 19.54 -1.75 -6.07
N LEU A 287 18.45 -2.50 -5.88
CA LEU A 287 17.19 -1.95 -5.41
C LEU A 287 17.28 -1.51 -3.94
N LEU A 288 18.01 -2.25 -3.09
CA LEU A 288 18.29 -1.84 -1.71
C LEU A 288 19.10 -0.54 -1.68
N LEU A 289 20.16 -0.44 -2.49
CA LEU A 289 20.98 0.78 -2.58
C LEU A 289 20.15 1.99 -3.06
N GLN A 290 19.26 1.81 -4.04
CA GLN A 290 18.35 2.86 -4.49
C GLN A 290 17.41 3.30 -3.39
N ASN A 291 16.88 2.37 -2.59
CA ASN A 291 16.02 2.70 -1.46
C ASN A 291 16.77 3.48 -0.38
N GLU A 292 17.99 3.10 -0.01
CA GLU A 292 18.83 3.84 0.94
C GLU A 292 19.06 5.28 0.48
N THR A 293 19.39 5.46 -0.80
CA THR A 293 19.56 6.78 -1.40
C THR A 293 18.29 7.62 -1.29
N LEU A 294 17.13 7.04 -1.60
CA LEU A 294 15.84 7.71 -1.51
C LEU A 294 15.51 8.13 -0.07
N LEU A 295 15.81 7.28 0.92
CA LEU A 295 15.58 7.60 2.33
C LEU A 295 16.49 8.73 2.81
N ASP A 296 17.79 8.73 2.43
CA ASP A 296 18.72 9.80 2.76
C ASP A 296 18.29 11.14 2.16
N GLU A 297 17.92 11.16 0.88
CA GLU A 297 17.41 12.37 0.22
C GLU A 297 16.09 12.87 0.83
N THR A 298 15.19 11.96 1.19
CA THR A 298 13.95 12.30 1.88
C THR A 298 14.23 12.95 3.23
N GLY A 299 15.18 12.42 4.00
CA GLY A 299 15.62 13.01 5.28
C GLY A 299 16.17 14.42 5.11
N LYS A 300 16.97 14.66 4.08
CA LYS A 300 17.50 15.99 3.74
C LYS A 300 16.38 16.96 3.38
N ILE A 301 15.41 16.56 2.56
CA ILE A 301 14.26 17.38 2.16
C ILE A 301 13.42 17.75 3.40
N THR A 302 13.10 16.78 4.25
CA THR A 302 12.32 17.02 5.48
C THR A 302 13.03 18.02 6.40
N LYS A 303 14.36 17.89 6.57
CA LYS A 303 15.15 18.81 7.35
C LYS A 303 15.16 20.22 6.76
N LEU A 304 15.32 20.34 5.46
CA LEU A 304 15.30 21.64 4.78
C LEU A 304 13.94 22.31 4.92
N LYS A 305 12.84 21.55 4.76
CA LYS A 305 11.49 22.09 4.97
C LYS A 305 11.30 22.60 6.39
N SER A 306 11.69 21.83 7.39
CA SER A 306 11.62 22.28 8.80
C SER A 306 12.40 23.57 9.03
N GLN A 307 13.57 23.74 8.41
CA GLN A 307 14.35 24.99 8.51
C GLN A 307 13.66 26.17 7.82
N VAL A 308 13.02 25.94 6.69
CA VAL A 308 12.24 26.97 5.97
C VAL A 308 11.03 27.38 6.80
N ASP A 309 10.28 26.43 7.35
CA ASP A 309 9.10 26.70 8.17
C ASP A 309 9.48 27.51 9.42
N GLU A 310 10.57 27.14 10.10
CA GLU A 310 11.12 27.88 11.24
C GLU A 310 11.55 29.30 10.86
N TYR A 311 12.16 29.48 9.69
CA TYR A 311 12.53 30.79 9.18
C TYR A 311 11.30 31.68 8.94
N TRP A 312 10.26 31.13 8.31
CA TRP A 312 9.01 31.86 8.04
C TRP A 312 8.25 32.22 9.31
N GLU A 313 8.17 31.34 10.30
CA GLU A 313 7.55 31.63 11.60
C GLU A 313 8.25 32.79 12.29
N ARG A 314 9.58 32.78 12.34
CA ARG A 314 10.36 33.88 12.94
C ARG A 314 10.15 35.21 12.19
N HIS A 315 10.16 35.15 10.86
CA HIS A 315 10.02 36.34 10.05
C HIS A 315 8.60 36.92 10.11
N SER A 316 7.58 36.09 10.07
CA SER A 316 6.19 36.46 10.23
C SER A 316 5.94 37.13 11.61
N SER A 317 6.48 36.56 12.69
CA SER A 317 6.38 37.12 14.03
C SER A 317 7.04 38.49 14.14
N GLN A 318 8.24 38.67 13.56
CA GLN A 318 8.93 39.96 13.55
C GLN A 318 8.16 41.04 12.76
N THR A 319 7.61 40.66 11.60
CA THR A 319 6.80 41.55 10.77
C THR A 319 5.52 41.98 11.49
N THR A 320 4.85 41.03 12.16
CA THR A 320 3.65 41.34 12.97
C THR A 320 3.96 42.28 14.13
N LEU A 321 5.06 42.03 14.85
CA LEU A 321 5.50 42.91 15.93
C LEU A 321 5.86 44.33 15.43
N PHE A 322 6.50 44.43 14.26
CA PHE A 322 6.83 45.70 13.62
C PHE A 322 5.56 46.50 13.28
N TYR A 323 4.57 45.88 12.63
CA TYR A 323 3.29 46.56 12.34
C TYR A 323 2.50 46.89 13.59
N ALA A 324 2.48 46.04 14.60
CA ALA A 324 1.86 46.35 15.89
C ALA A 324 2.50 47.54 16.56
N SER A 325 3.83 47.67 16.52
CA SER A 325 4.55 48.83 17.07
C SER A 325 4.21 50.12 16.34
N ILE A 326 4.07 50.08 15.00
CA ILE A 326 3.64 51.27 14.22
C ILE A 326 2.23 51.71 14.62
N VAL A 327 1.28 50.73 14.73
CA VAL A 327 -0.09 51.03 15.15
C VAL A 327 -0.14 51.65 16.55
N ILE A 328 0.64 51.12 17.50
CA ILE A 328 0.75 51.71 18.86
C ILE A 328 1.30 53.11 18.81
N LEU A 329 2.36 53.39 18.04
CA LEU A 329 2.92 54.73 17.90
C LEU A 329 1.92 55.70 17.28
N LEU A 330 1.11 55.28 16.30
CA LEU A 330 0.06 56.12 15.72
C LEU A 330 -1.12 56.37 16.66
N LEU A 331 -1.38 55.49 17.62
CA LEU A 331 -2.44 55.67 18.62
C LEU A 331 -1.99 56.55 19.79
N LEU A 332 -0.66 56.72 19.99
CA LEU A 332 -0.08 57.56 21.04
C LEU A 332 0.28 58.99 20.58
N SER A 333 0.18 59.24 19.26
CA SER A 333 0.39 60.56 18.63
C SER A 333 -0.95 61.29 18.42
#